data_e37b797714a2ca146e42659a2f4fa016
#
_entry.id   e37b797714a2ca146e42659a2f4fa016
#
_cell.length_a   1.000
_cell.length_b   1.000
_cell.length_c   1.000
_cell.angle_alpha   90.00
_cell.angle_beta   90.00
_cell.angle_gamma   90.00
#
_symmetry.space_group_name_H-M   'P 1'
#
loop_
_entity.id
_entity.type
_entity.pdbx_description
1 polymer ?
#
loop_
_entity_poly.entity_id
_entity_poly.type
_entity_poly.pdbx_seq_one_letter_code
_entity_poly.pdbx_strand_id
1 'polypeptide(L)'
;MTDTDPGKNPLVSVIIPVYNGERYLPDTIESVIGQTVKDWEIVAVNDGSRDQSLAILEEFAARNPGLIRVISVENGGVSRARNRGVSEAGGTYIAFLDQDDLWTDRKLELQLEQFRSDTSLGISFTNESVIDDKGSVIREHVLTFSDNRNRGYVFEHLVFENFIPISSVMLKKELFTGIGGFDPRYSLAEDYDFLLKAVRKARVDYIDAPMLLYREHGESGTYKKIDQITGEAFSIFDTWKSRDPWLFRRHFIRCCIFRLKFRVLKLKVLLRRNFC
;
A
#
# COMPACT_ATOMS: atom_id res chain seq x y z
N MET A 1 -6.13 17.14 -25.02
CA MET A 1 -6.81 18.11 -24.15
C MET A 1 -7.83 17.31 -23.37
N THR A 2 -7.58 17.05 -22.09
CA THR A 2 -8.51 16.32 -21.23
C THR A 2 -9.59 17.31 -20.79
N ASP A 3 -10.82 17.04 -21.19
CA ASP A 3 -12.02 17.78 -20.76
C ASP A 3 -12.28 17.47 -19.28
N THR A 4 -11.48 18.06 -18.38
CA THR A 4 -11.74 17.98 -16.94
C THR A 4 -12.71 19.10 -16.62
N ASP A 5 -13.98 18.74 -16.46
CA ASP A 5 -14.99 19.62 -15.89
C ASP A 5 -14.53 20.04 -14.46
N PRO A 6 -14.24 21.33 -14.20
CA PRO A 6 -13.68 21.79 -12.92
C PRO A 6 -14.63 21.62 -11.73
N GLY A 7 -15.83 21.07 -11.94
CA GLY A 7 -16.83 20.77 -10.91
C GLY A 7 -16.99 19.29 -10.60
N LYS A 8 -16.32 18.39 -11.34
CA LYS A 8 -16.49 16.94 -11.17
C LYS A 8 -15.40 16.37 -10.25
N ASN A 9 -15.80 15.67 -9.19
CA ASN A 9 -14.87 14.91 -8.38
C ASN A 9 -14.20 13.81 -9.22
N PRO A 10 -12.89 13.58 -9.05
CA PRO A 10 -12.19 12.51 -9.75
C PRO A 10 -12.76 11.14 -9.36
N LEU A 11 -12.59 10.15 -10.24
CA LEU A 11 -13.01 8.78 -9.96
C LEU A 11 -12.06 8.12 -8.94
N VAL A 12 -10.75 8.33 -9.09
CA VAL A 12 -9.70 7.75 -8.24
C VAL A 12 -8.83 8.84 -7.62
N SER A 13 -8.60 8.76 -6.31
CA SER A 13 -7.55 9.54 -5.66
C SER A 13 -6.36 8.63 -5.34
N VAL A 14 -5.21 8.96 -5.89
CA VAL A 14 -3.93 8.28 -5.62
C VAL A 14 -3.26 8.98 -4.44
N ILE A 15 -3.06 8.27 -3.34
CA ILE A 15 -2.47 8.80 -2.11
C ILE A 15 -1.00 8.42 -2.08
N ILE A 16 -0.12 9.42 -2.07
CA ILE A 16 1.34 9.23 -2.04
C ILE A 16 1.88 9.90 -0.77
N PRO A 17 2.21 9.12 0.29
CA PRO A 17 2.94 9.63 1.44
C PRO A 17 4.40 9.86 1.07
N VAL A 18 4.97 11.03 1.40
CA VAL A 18 6.32 11.41 0.99
C VAL A 18 7.15 11.86 2.20
N TYR A 19 8.28 11.20 2.42
CA TYR A 19 9.27 11.60 3.42
C TYR A 19 10.68 11.27 2.93
N ASN A 20 11.47 12.29 2.57
CA ASN A 20 12.84 12.17 2.04
C ASN A 20 12.92 11.18 0.86
N GLY A 21 12.11 11.41 -0.17
CA GLY A 21 11.95 10.53 -1.33
C GLY A 21 12.50 11.10 -2.63
N GLU A 22 13.30 12.17 -2.60
CA GLU A 22 13.75 12.94 -3.78
C GLU A 22 14.27 12.06 -4.92
N ARG A 23 14.87 10.91 -4.58
CA ARG A 23 15.52 10.03 -5.54
C ARG A 23 14.54 9.31 -6.48
N TYR A 24 13.40 8.84 -5.95
CA TYR A 24 12.48 7.96 -6.69
C TYR A 24 11.13 8.62 -7.00
N LEU A 25 10.80 9.67 -6.26
CA LEU A 25 9.53 10.37 -6.32
C LEU A 25 9.15 10.83 -7.74
N PRO A 26 10.08 11.36 -8.59
CA PRO A 26 9.75 11.72 -9.96
C PRO A 26 9.19 10.55 -10.77
N ASP A 27 9.86 9.40 -10.73
CA ASP A 27 9.43 8.20 -11.46
C ASP A 27 8.07 7.70 -10.95
N THR A 28 7.86 7.74 -9.63
CA THR A 28 6.59 7.38 -8.98
C THR A 28 5.42 8.22 -9.51
N ILE A 29 5.58 9.55 -9.54
CA ILE A 29 4.54 10.46 -10.03
C ILE A 29 4.30 10.24 -11.55
N GLU A 30 5.36 10.11 -12.35
CA GLU A 30 5.24 9.86 -13.78
C GLU A 30 4.51 8.54 -14.07
N SER A 31 4.67 7.51 -13.23
CA SER A 31 3.95 6.24 -13.38
C SER A 31 2.43 6.37 -13.21
N VAL A 32 1.97 7.37 -12.42
CA VAL A 32 0.54 7.71 -12.28
C VAL A 32 0.07 8.55 -13.46
N ILE A 33 0.86 9.54 -13.88
CA ILE A 33 0.54 10.38 -15.04
C ILE A 33 0.42 9.51 -16.31
N GLY A 34 1.24 8.47 -16.42
CA GLY A 34 1.23 7.49 -17.52
C GLY A 34 0.03 6.56 -17.57
N GLN A 35 -0.85 6.53 -16.56
CA GLN A 35 -2.02 5.63 -16.54
C GLN A 35 -2.94 5.85 -17.74
N THR A 36 -3.52 4.77 -18.28
CA THR A 36 -4.50 4.82 -19.39
C THR A 36 -5.77 5.55 -19.02
N VAL A 37 -6.27 5.33 -17.81
CA VAL A 37 -7.38 6.10 -17.23
C VAL A 37 -6.88 7.50 -16.86
N LYS A 38 -7.67 8.54 -17.17
CA LYS A 38 -7.31 9.95 -16.90
C LYS A 38 -8.21 10.62 -15.83
N ASP A 39 -9.23 9.93 -15.32
CA ASP A 39 -10.15 10.43 -14.28
C ASP A 39 -9.58 10.11 -12.89
N TRP A 40 -8.44 10.74 -12.57
CA TRP A 40 -7.75 10.60 -11.29
C TRP A 40 -7.21 11.95 -10.80
N GLU A 41 -6.92 12.01 -9.51
CA GLU A 41 -6.06 13.00 -8.87
C GLU A 41 -4.93 12.31 -8.09
N ILE A 42 -3.81 13.01 -7.90
CA ILE A 42 -2.78 12.68 -6.91
C ILE A 42 -2.97 13.59 -5.70
N VAL A 43 -3.02 12.98 -4.51
CA VAL A 43 -2.92 13.68 -3.24
C VAL A 43 -1.60 13.26 -2.58
N ALA A 44 -0.55 14.05 -2.81
CA ALA A 44 0.77 13.84 -2.25
C ALA A 44 0.90 14.54 -0.90
N VAL A 45 1.27 13.79 0.14
CA VAL A 45 1.44 14.32 1.49
C VAL A 45 2.91 14.31 1.86
N ASN A 46 3.53 15.49 1.82
CA ASN A 46 4.89 15.70 2.31
C ASN A 46 4.89 15.70 3.84
N ASP A 47 5.40 14.64 4.43
CA ASP A 47 5.46 14.39 5.88
C ASP A 47 6.74 15.00 6.50
N GLY A 48 6.99 16.28 6.22
CA GLY A 48 8.11 17.03 6.78
C GLY A 48 9.47 16.61 6.21
N SER A 49 9.57 16.39 4.89
CA SER A 49 10.84 16.08 4.21
C SER A 49 11.86 17.21 4.38
N ARG A 50 13.15 16.85 4.39
CA ARG A 50 14.29 17.74 4.53
C ARG A 50 15.18 17.79 3.29
N ASP A 51 14.85 16.99 2.29
CA ASP A 51 15.48 16.91 0.97
C ASP A 51 14.69 17.71 -0.07
N GLN A 52 14.89 17.47 -1.37
CA GLN A 52 14.22 18.16 -2.45
C GLN A 52 12.79 17.65 -2.72
N SER A 53 12.25 16.71 -1.93
CA SER A 53 10.94 16.09 -2.18
C SER A 53 9.82 17.12 -2.33
N LEU A 54 9.78 18.14 -1.45
CA LEU A 54 8.73 19.18 -1.53
C LEU A 54 8.83 19.97 -2.83
N ALA A 55 10.04 20.39 -3.22
CA ALA A 55 10.26 21.17 -4.44
C ALA A 55 9.85 20.35 -5.69
N ILE A 56 10.15 19.05 -5.71
CA ILE A 56 9.73 18.11 -6.76
C ILE A 56 8.20 18.05 -6.84
N LEU A 57 7.52 17.87 -5.71
CA LEU A 57 6.06 17.84 -5.67
C LEU A 57 5.41 19.12 -6.19
N GLU A 58 5.94 20.30 -5.78
CA GLU A 58 5.44 21.59 -6.22
C GLU A 58 5.65 21.79 -7.71
N GLU A 59 6.79 21.36 -8.28
CA GLU A 59 7.05 21.40 -9.71
C GLU A 59 6.04 20.54 -10.49
N PHE A 60 5.79 19.29 -10.04
CA PHE A 60 4.80 18.42 -10.68
C PHE A 60 3.38 18.99 -10.58
N ALA A 61 3.00 19.57 -9.45
CA ALA A 61 1.70 20.21 -9.27
C ALA A 61 1.53 21.43 -10.18
N ALA A 62 2.58 22.25 -10.35
CA ALA A 62 2.57 23.40 -11.25
C ALA A 62 2.41 22.98 -12.72
N ARG A 63 3.01 21.85 -13.13
CA ARG A 63 2.87 21.30 -14.50
C ARG A 63 1.54 20.59 -14.74
N ASN A 64 0.85 20.16 -13.68
CA ASN A 64 -0.41 19.40 -13.74
C ASN A 64 -1.49 20.06 -12.87
N PRO A 65 -1.91 21.30 -13.18
CA PRO A 65 -2.83 22.06 -12.34
C PRO A 65 -4.19 21.35 -12.24
N GLY A 66 -4.68 21.22 -11.00
CA GLY A 66 -5.97 20.55 -10.70
C GLY A 66 -5.90 19.04 -10.63
N LEU A 67 -4.80 18.40 -11.08
CA LEU A 67 -4.63 16.95 -11.02
C LEU A 67 -3.74 16.50 -9.85
N ILE A 68 -2.80 17.36 -9.42
CA ILE A 68 -1.87 17.05 -8.33
C ILE A 68 -2.05 18.06 -7.22
N ARG A 69 -2.41 17.58 -6.04
CA ARG A 69 -2.52 18.36 -4.81
C ARG A 69 -1.39 17.98 -3.86
N VAL A 70 -0.65 19.00 -3.40
CA VAL A 70 0.42 18.83 -2.43
C VAL A 70 -0.03 19.33 -1.07
N ILE A 71 0.19 18.51 -0.04
CA ILE A 71 -0.12 18.85 1.36
C ILE A 71 1.16 18.67 2.15
N SER A 72 1.64 19.74 2.79
CA SER A 72 2.79 19.65 3.69
C SER A 72 2.34 19.67 5.14
N VAL A 73 2.87 18.73 5.92
CA VAL A 73 2.61 18.58 7.35
C VAL A 73 3.93 18.42 8.12
N GLU A 74 3.89 18.60 9.43
CA GLU A 74 4.99 18.18 10.29
C GLU A 74 5.09 16.65 10.28
N ASN A 75 6.32 16.12 10.38
CA ASN A 75 6.56 14.68 10.36
C ASN A 75 5.75 13.95 11.44
N GLY A 76 4.84 13.11 11.01
CA GLY A 76 3.95 12.35 11.86
C GLY A 76 3.90 10.85 11.55
N GLY A 77 4.66 10.42 10.53
CA GLY A 77 4.74 9.04 10.06
C GLY A 77 3.69 8.69 9.00
N VAL A 78 3.98 7.61 8.27
CA VAL A 78 3.25 7.17 7.07
C VAL A 78 1.75 6.97 7.30
N SER A 79 1.34 6.43 8.46
CA SER A 79 -0.08 6.27 8.83
C SER A 79 -0.83 7.59 8.84
N ARG A 80 -0.24 8.63 9.46
CA ARG A 80 -0.85 9.97 9.51
C ARG A 80 -0.86 10.63 8.13
N ALA A 81 0.21 10.48 7.37
CA ALA A 81 0.30 11.00 6.02
C ALA A 81 -0.77 10.39 5.10
N ARG A 82 -0.92 9.05 5.09
CA ARG A 82 -1.98 8.37 4.32
C ARG A 82 -3.37 8.78 4.77
N ASN A 83 -3.65 8.84 6.09
CA ASN A 83 -4.93 9.30 6.62
C ASN A 83 -5.24 10.75 6.20
N ARG A 84 -4.25 11.65 6.27
CA ARG A 84 -4.39 13.04 5.82
C ARG A 84 -4.69 13.09 4.32
N GLY A 85 -3.99 12.33 3.50
CA GLY A 85 -4.25 12.27 2.06
C GLY A 85 -5.67 11.83 1.75
N VAL A 86 -6.16 10.77 2.39
CA VAL A 86 -7.53 10.30 2.17
C VAL A 86 -8.58 11.32 2.66
N SER A 87 -8.33 12.06 3.73
CA SER A 87 -9.26 13.10 4.21
C SER A 87 -9.46 14.22 3.20
N GLU A 88 -8.47 14.50 2.36
CA GLU A 88 -8.49 15.54 1.33
C GLU A 88 -8.88 15.01 -0.07
N ALA A 89 -8.94 13.69 -0.23
CA ALA A 89 -9.24 13.04 -1.49
C ALA A 89 -10.69 13.29 -1.93
N GLY A 90 -10.90 13.61 -3.23
CA GLY A 90 -12.22 13.77 -3.83
C GLY A 90 -12.79 12.48 -4.44
N GLY A 91 -11.94 11.49 -4.71
CA GLY A 91 -12.28 10.29 -5.46
C GLY A 91 -13.24 9.33 -4.75
N THR A 92 -14.01 8.61 -5.56
CA THR A 92 -14.84 7.49 -5.09
C THR A 92 -13.98 6.32 -4.63
N TYR A 93 -12.87 6.10 -5.33
CA TYR A 93 -11.87 5.08 -5.00
C TYR A 93 -10.60 5.72 -4.50
N ILE A 94 -9.96 5.06 -3.56
CA ILE A 94 -8.63 5.41 -3.04
C ILE A 94 -7.65 4.35 -3.51
N ALA A 95 -6.53 4.78 -4.08
CA ALA A 95 -5.40 3.92 -4.40
C ALA A 95 -4.16 4.40 -3.63
N PHE A 96 -3.41 3.49 -3.03
CA PHE A 96 -2.17 3.83 -2.34
C PHE A 96 -0.97 3.54 -3.23
N LEU A 97 0.03 4.42 -3.17
CA LEU A 97 1.31 4.24 -3.85
C LEU A 97 2.41 4.84 -2.96
N ASP A 98 3.40 4.05 -2.62
CA ASP A 98 4.55 4.53 -1.86
C ASP A 98 5.52 5.28 -2.80
N GLN A 99 6.27 6.24 -2.25
CA GLN A 99 7.08 7.23 -2.98
C GLN A 99 8.22 6.65 -3.83
N ASP A 100 8.51 5.37 -3.69
CA ASP A 100 9.63 4.64 -4.29
C ASP A 100 9.18 3.49 -5.22
N ASP A 101 7.87 3.21 -5.27
CA ASP A 101 7.26 2.21 -6.14
C ASP A 101 6.75 2.82 -7.45
N LEU A 102 6.50 1.94 -8.45
CA LEU A 102 5.96 2.34 -9.74
C LEU A 102 4.73 1.49 -10.09
N TRP A 103 3.84 2.06 -10.90
CA TRP A 103 2.76 1.32 -11.54
C TRP A 103 2.99 1.13 -13.03
N THR A 104 2.51 0.02 -13.57
CA THR A 104 2.36 -0.14 -15.01
C THR A 104 1.12 0.62 -15.49
N ASP A 105 1.07 0.97 -16.77
CA ASP A 105 0.13 1.92 -17.38
C ASP A 105 -1.38 1.55 -17.25
N ARG A 106 -1.72 0.27 -17.15
CA ARG A 106 -3.11 -0.22 -17.11
C ARG A 106 -3.64 -0.58 -15.74
N LYS A 107 -2.89 -0.28 -14.68
CA LYS A 107 -3.29 -0.68 -13.31
C LYS A 107 -4.66 -0.13 -12.91
N LEU A 108 -4.87 1.16 -13.04
CA LEU A 108 -6.15 1.79 -12.66
C LEU A 108 -7.30 1.29 -13.52
N GLU A 109 -7.07 1.10 -14.82
CA GLU A 109 -8.08 0.58 -15.76
C GLU A 109 -8.60 -0.79 -15.32
N LEU A 110 -7.69 -1.76 -15.12
CA LEU A 110 -8.06 -3.14 -14.78
C LEU A 110 -8.74 -3.25 -13.41
N GLN A 111 -8.29 -2.46 -12.42
CA GLN A 111 -8.94 -2.44 -11.11
C GLN A 111 -10.34 -1.81 -11.17
N LEU A 112 -10.53 -0.73 -11.93
CA LEU A 112 -11.85 -0.14 -12.14
C LEU A 112 -12.81 -1.08 -12.88
N GLU A 113 -12.32 -1.90 -13.83
CA GLU A 113 -13.10 -2.95 -14.48
C GLU A 113 -13.63 -3.98 -13.47
N GLN A 114 -12.79 -4.40 -12.49
CA GLN A 114 -13.25 -5.28 -11.41
C GLN A 114 -14.37 -4.65 -10.58
N PHE A 115 -14.25 -3.38 -10.17
CA PHE A 115 -15.29 -2.69 -9.41
C PHE A 115 -16.58 -2.47 -10.19
N ARG A 116 -16.50 -2.33 -11.52
CA ARG A 116 -17.66 -2.22 -12.40
C ARG A 116 -18.36 -3.57 -12.59
N SER A 117 -17.59 -4.66 -12.67
CA SER A 117 -18.12 -6.02 -12.86
C SER A 117 -18.71 -6.62 -11.59
N ASP A 118 -18.20 -6.24 -10.42
CA ASP A 118 -18.71 -6.66 -9.10
C ASP A 118 -18.89 -5.46 -8.17
N THR A 119 -20.11 -4.96 -8.07
CA THR A 119 -20.44 -3.82 -7.21
C THR A 119 -20.33 -4.13 -5.71
N SER A 120 -20.28 -5.41 -5.32
CA SER A 120 -20.03 -5.86 -3.93
C SER A 120 -18.56 -5.83 -3.54
N LEU A 121 -17.65 -5.69 -4.53
CA LEU A 121 -16.22 -5.58 -4.30
C LEU A 121 -15.89 -4.33 -3.50
N GLY A 122 -15.09 -4.48 -2.46
CA GLY A 122 -14.62 -3.36 -1.65
C GLY A 122 -13.13 -3.06 -1.84
N ILE A 123 -12.34 -4.07 -2.21
CA ILE A 123 -10.88 -3.99 -2.35
C ILE A 123 -10.45 -4.74 -3.60
N SER A 124 -9.57 -4.13 -4.40
CA SER A 124 -8.82 -4.75 -5.49
C SER A 124 -7.34 -4.58 -5.22
N PHE A 125 -6.53 -5.62 -5.47
CA PHE A 125 -5.08 -5.54 -5.47
C PHE A 125 -4.48 -6.31 -6.64
N THR A 126 -3.20 -6.08 -6.93
CA THR A 126 -2.54 -6.70 -8.08
C THR A 126 -1.31 -7.48 -7.66
N ASN A 127 -0.83 -8.33 -8.56
CA ASN A 127 0.50 -8.90 -8.44
C ASN A 127 1.57 -7.81 -8.56
N GLU A 128 2.79 -8.16 -8.20
CA GLU A 128 3.96 -7.30 -8.25
C GLU A 128 5.13 -7.97 -8.94
N SER A 129 6.00 -7.16 -9.54
CA SER A 129 7.39 -7.49 -9.82
C SER A 129 8.29 -6.66 -8.93
N VAL A 130 9.46 -7.19 -8.58
CA VAL A 130 10.45 -6.46 -7.80
C VAL A 130 11.48 -5.85 -8.74
N ILE A 131 11.76 -4.56 -8.55
CA ILE A 131 12.78 -3.81 -9.28
C ILE A 131 13.92 -3.40 -8.35
N ASP A 132 15.11 -3.23 -8.89
CA ASP A 132 16.27 -2.69 -8.18
C ASP A 132 16.20 -1.15 -8.07
N ASP A 133 17.25 -0.54 -7.51
CA ASP A 133 17.38 0.91 -7.35
C ASP A 133 17.49 1.68 -8.68
N LYS A 134 17.72 0.98 -9.80
CA LYS A 134 17.78 1.53 -11.16
C LYS A 134 16.51 1.29 -11.97
N GLY A 135 15.52 0.58 -11.40
CA GLY A 135 14.28 0.22 -12.07
C GLY A 135 14.36 -1.06 -12.91
N SER A 136 15.45 -1.83 -12.83
CA SER A 136 15.56 -3.11 -13.53
C SER A 136 14.81 -4.20 -12.78
N VAL A 137 13.99 -5.00 -13.48
CA VAL A 137 13.25 -6.10 -12.87
C VAL A 137 14.22 -7.20 -12.41
N ILE A 138 14.19 -7.53 -11.13
CA ILE A 138 15.01 -8.58 -10.49
C ILE A 138 14.22 -9.81 -10.08
N ARG A 139 12.90 -9.68 -9.91
CA ARG A 139 11.95 -10.80 -9.71
C ARG A 139 10.61 -10.46 -10.35
N GLU A 140 10.09 -11.36 -11.15
CA GLU A 140 8.78 -11.22 -11.77
C GLU A 140 7.72 -12.04 -11.02
N HIS A 141 6.46 -11.58 -11.06
CA HIS A 141 5.29 -12.33 -10.60
C HIS A 141 5.48 -12.92 -9.20
N VAL A 142 5.69 -12.04 -8.22
CA VAL A 142 6.10 -12.44 -6.86
C VAL A 142 5.00 -13.18 -6.11
N LEU A 143 3.74 -12.76 -6.30
CA LEU A 143 2.63 -13.38 -5.60
C LEU A 143 2.12 -14.59 -6.40
N THR A 144 2.28 -15.77 -5.84
CA THR A 144 1.78 -17.01 -6.43
C THR A 144 0.73 -17.64 -5.50
N PHE A 145 -0.48 -17.81 -6.02
CA PHE A 145 -1.57 -18.42 -5.27
C PHE A 145 -1.98 -19.73 -5.93
N SER A 146 -1.85 -20.84 -5.20
CA SER A 146 -2.29 -22.17 -5.66
C SER A 146 -3.79 -22.41 -5.44
N ASP A 147 -4.48 -21.50 -4.76
CA ASP A 147 -5.88 -21.57 -4.40
C ASP A 147 -6.50 -20.16 -4.43
N ASN A 148 -7.81 -20.07 -4.17
CA ASN A 148 -8.55 -18.80 -4.17
C ASN A 148 -8.38 -17.98 -2.89
N ARG A 149 -7.26 -18.12 -2.15
CA ARG A 149 -7.02 -17.37 -0.90
C ARG A 149 -6.91 -15.85 -1.08
N ASN A 150 -6.74 -15.39 -2.30
CA ASN A 150 -6.59 -14.02 -2.72
C ASN A 150 -7.91 -13.36 -3.16
N ARG A 151 -9.04 -14.09 -3.12
CA ARG A 151 -10.36 -13.61 -3.57
C ARG A 151 -11.44 -13.86 -2.54
N GLY A 152 -12.48 -13.02 -2.56
CA GLY A 152 -13.61 -13.15 -1.67
C GLY A 152 -13.33 -12.62 -0.27
N TYR A 153 -13.51 -13.43 0.75
CA TYR A 153 -13.24 -13.08 2.15
C TYR A 153 -11.90 -13.68 2.59
N VAL A 154 -10.83 -12.92 2.46
CA VAL A 154 -9.45 -13.41 2.60
C VAL A 154 -8.86 -13.27 4.01
N PHE A 155 -9.64 -12.81 4.99
CA PHE A 155 -9.17 -12.54 6.35
C PHE A 155 -8.45 -13.72 7.00
N GLU A 156 -8.99 -14.95 6.87
CA GLU A 156 -8.40 -16.16 7.45
C GLU A 156 -7.02 -16.52 6.89
N HIS A 157 -6.64 -15.93 5.76
CA HIS A 157 -5.33 -16.13 5.15
C HIS A 157 -4.40 -14.97 5.51
N LEU A 158 -4.89 -13.74 5.37
CA LEU A 158 -4.11 -12.54 5.60
C LEU A 158 -3.61 -12.43 7.05
N VAL A 159 -4.39 -12.89 8.03
CA VAL A 159 -4.00 -12.86 9.45
C VAL A 159 -2.75 -13.70 9.77
N PHE A 160 -2.40 -14.65 8.92
CA PHE A 160 -1.20 -15.48 9.06
C PHE A 160 -0.08 -15.12 8.08
N GLU A 161 -0.37 -14.27 7.10
CA GLU A 161 0.59 -13.86 6.09
C GLU A 161 0.12 -12.57 5.43
N ASN A 162 0.83 -11.46 5.64
CA ASN A 162 0.57 -10.22 4.92
C ASN A 162 1.09 -10.38 3.48
N PHE A 163 0.17 -10.70 2.56
CA PHE A 163 0.49 -10.96 1.15
C PHE A 163 -0.07 -9.88 0.22
N ILE A 164 -0.66 -8.82 0.75
CA ILE A 164 -1.22 -7.74 -0.07
C ILE A 164 -0.28 -6.53 0.02
N PRO A 165 0.47 -6.21 -1.04
CA PRO A 165 1.30 -5.01 -1.07
C PRO A 165 0.41 -3.77 -1.07
N ILE A 166 0.63 -2.85 -0.15
CA ILE A 166 -0.22 -1.65 0.00
C ILE A 166 -0.21 -0.78 -1.26
N SER A 167 0.93 -0.65 -1.95
CA SER A 167 1.08 0.10 -3.21
C SER A 167 0.29 -0.50 -4.38
N SER A 168 -0.20 -1.74 -4.25
CA SER A 168 -1.06 -2.39 -5.24
C SER A 168 -2.55 -2.16 -5.01
N VAL A 169 -2.94 -1.69 -3.81
CA VAL A 169 -4.33 -1.64 -3.35
C VAL A 169 -5.09 -0.47 -3.97
N MET A 170 -6.31 -0.76 -4.43
CA MET A 170 -7.39 0.20 -4.65
C MET A 170 -8.62 -0.24 -3.86
N LEU A 171 -9.32 0.68 -3.20
CA LEU A 171 -10.51 0.38 -2.40
C LEU A 171 -11.54 1.51 -2.48
N LYS A 172 -12.78 1.18 -2.14
CA LYS A 172 -13.84 2.20 -1.99
C LYS A 172 -13.52 3.15 -0.83
N LYS A 173 -13.61 4.46 -1.05
CA LYS A 173 -13.36 5.48 -0.01
C LYS A 173 -14.26 5.29 1.21
N GLU A 174 -15.53 4.90 1.00
CA GLU A 174 -16.48 4.61 2.08
C GLU A 174 -15.99 3.48 3.02
N LEU A 175 -15.33 2.44 2.46
CA LEU A 175 -14.74 1.36 3.27
C LEU A 175 -13.61 1.91 4.14
N PHE A 176 -12.71 2.72 3.59
CA PHE A 176 -11.62 3.35 4.34
C PHE A 176 -12.15 4.14 5.54
N THR A 177 -13.15 4.99 5.29
CA THR A 177 -13.78 5.81 6.34
C THR A 177 -14.49 4.95 7.39
N GLY A 178 -15.21 3.92 6.94
CA GLY A 178 -15.98 3.02 7.81
C GLY A 178 -15.14 2.14 8.74
N ILE A 179 -13.85 1.93 8.43
CA ILE A 179 -12.90 1.17 9.28
C ILE A 179 -11.97 2.06 10.11
N GLY A 180 -12.02 3.39 9.93
CA GLY A 180 -11.25 4.37 10.68
C GLY A 180 -9.81 4.56 10.21
N GLY A 181 -9.46 4.10 8.99
CA GLY A 181 -8.16 4.31 8.37
C GLY A 181 -7.00 3.56 9.04
N PHE A 182 -5.79 4.07 8.79
CA PHE A 182 -4.54 3.55 9.38
C PHE A 182 -4.43 3.95 10.85
N ASP A 183 -3.91 3.04 11.68
CA ASP A 183 -3.66 3.29 13.10
C ASP A 183 -2.27 3.89 13.31
N PRO A 184 -2.15 5.17 13.79
CA PRO A 184 -0.85 5.81 13.96
C PRO A 184 0.05 5.19 15.04
N ARG A 185 -0.44 4.22 15.81
CA ARG A 185 0.38 3.45 16.76
C ARG A 185 1.36 2.52 16.08
N TYR A 186 1.06 2.12 14.83
CA TYR A 186 1.92 1.30 14.00
C TYR A 186 2.62 2.16 12.96
N SER A 187 3.90 1.96 12.80
CA SER A 187 4.74 2.75 11.91
C SER A 187 5.47 1.93 10.85
N LEU A 188 5.45 0.61 10.96
CA LEU A 188 6.12 -0.34 10.06
C LEU A 188 5.27 -1.56 9.71
N ALA A 189 4.17 -1.79 10.41
CA ALA A 189 3.18 -2.82 10.11
C ALA A 189 1.76 -2.21 10.07
N GLU A 190 1.67 -0.93 9.78
CA GLU A 190 0.43 -0.18 9.70
C GLU A 190 -0.47 -0.67 8.56
N ASP A 191 0.15 -1.11 7.44
CA ASP A 191 -0.52 -1.71 6.30
C ASP A 191 -1.18 -3.03 6.68
N TYR A 192 -0.48 -3.88 7.45
CA TYR A 192 -1.01 -5.15 7.92
C TYR A 192 -2.24 -4.96 8.83
N ASP A 193 -2.20 -4.03 9.81
CA ASP A 193 -3.35 -3.72 10.66
C ASP A 193 -4.53 -3.18 9.83
N PHE A 194 -4.24 -2.22 8.92
CA PHE A 194 -5.24 -1.63 8.05
C PHE A 194 -5.91 -2.67 7.15
N LEU A 195 -5.12 -3.50 6.47
CA LEU A 195 -5.64 -4.53 5.57
C LEU A 195 -6.47 -5.57 6.30
N LEU A 196 -6.06 -6.02 7.49
CA LEU A 196 -6.87 -6.94 8.31
C LEU A 196 -8.24 -6.36 8.66
N LYS A 197 -8.32 -5.08 9.00
CA LYS A 197 -9.60 -4.38 9.25
C LYS A 197 -10.44 -4.33 7.97
N ALA A 198 -9.82 -3.98 6.84
CA ALA A 198 -10.49 -3.80 5.57
C ALA A 198 -11.06 -5.12 5.00
N VAL A 199 -10.24 -6.17 4.93
CA VAL A 199 -10.65 -7.47 4.36
C VAL A 199 -11.69 -8.21 5.24
N ARG A 200 -11.79 -7.85 6.53
CA ARG A 200 -12.85 -8.38 7.40
C ARG A 200 -14.23 -7.79 7.07
N LYS A 201 -14.25 -6.62 6.45
CA LYS A 201 -15.47 -5.86 6.16
C LYS A 201 -15.90 -5.92 4.70
N ALA A 202 -15.00 -6.29 3.79
CA ALA A 202 -15.25 -6.22 2.37
C ALA A 202 -14.74 -7.45 1.62
N ARG A 203 -15.34 -7.69 0.46
CA ARG A 203 -14.83 -8.65 -0.50
C ARG A 203 -13.60 -8.09 -1.21
N VAL A 204 -12.70 -8.98 -1.53
CA VAL A 204 -11.42 -8.69 -2.19
C VAL A 204 -11.38 -9.41 -3.54
N ASP A 205 -10.83 -8.77 -4.55
CA ASP A 205 -10.43 -9.42 -5.79
C ASP A 205 -8.98 -9.10 -6.14
N TYR A 206 -8.39 -9.92 -6.99
CA TYR A 206 -6.99 -9.93 -7.32
C TYR A 206 -6.76 -9.98 -8.82
N ILE A 207 -5.84 -9.18 -9.31
CA ILE A 207 -5.37 -9.19 -10.69
C ILE A 207 -4.01 -9.89 -10.71
N ASP A 208 -3.95 -11.07 -11.37
CA ASP A 208 -2.74 -11.87 -11.49
C ASP A 208 -1.78 -11.33 -12.59
N ALA A 209 -1.70 -10.05 -12.72
CA ALA A 209 -0.73 -9.37 -13.56
C ALA A 209 0.10 -8.43 -12.70
N PRO A 210 1.43 -8.36 -12.89
CA PRO A 210 2.30 -7.51 -12.09
C PRO A 210 2.12 -6.04 -12.48
N MET A 211 1.09 -5.40 -11.90
CA MET A 211 0.79 -3.99 -12.12
C MET A 211 1.53 -3.07 -11.16
N LEU A 212 2.15 -3.61 -10.11
CA LEU A 212 3.04 -2.94 -9.18
C LEU A 212 4.48 -3.35 -9.48
N LEU A 213 5.38 -2.37 -9.57
CA LEU A 213 6.83 -2.55 -9.58
C LEU A 213 7.36 -2.10 -8.22
N TYR A 214 7.50 -3.05 -7.31
CA TYR A 214 7.99 -2.82 -5.95
C TYR A 214 9.51 -2.63 -5.95
N ARG A 215 10.01 -1.51 -5.42
CA ARG A 215 11.43 -1.20 -5.43
C ARG A 215 12.14 -1.71 -4.18
N GLU A 216 13.15 -2.58 -4.37
CA GLU A 216 14.08 -2.96 -3.32
C GLU A 216 15.34 -2.08 -3.37
N HIS A 217 15.61 -1.34 -2.29
CA HIS A 217 16.81 -0.50 -2.17
C HIS A 217 17.31 -0.46 -0.71
N GLY A 218 18.58 -0.05 -0.53
CA GLY A 218 19.24 -0.08 0.78
C GLY A 218 18.65 0.85 1.85
N GLU A 219 17.77 1.77 1.47
CA GLU A 219 17.10 2.72 2.37
C GLU A 219 15.71 2.26 2.79
N SER A 220 15.17 1.19 2.17
CA SER A 220 13.86 0.61 2.52
C SER A 220 13.77 0.30 4.01
N GLY A 221 12.71 0.78 4.65
CA GLY A 221 12.50 0.66 6.10
C GLY A 221 12.48 -0.77 6.62
N THR A 222 12.07 -1.72 5.78
CA THR A 222 11.89 -3.13 6.11
C THR A 222 13.16 -3.81 6.63
N TYR A 223 14.31 -3.55 6.01
CA TYR A 223 15.57 -4.21 6.40
C TYR A 223 16.23 -3.61 7.64
N LYS A 224 16.05 -2.29 7.88
CA LYS A 224 16.71 -1.58 8.98
C LYS A 224 16.03 -1.79 10.33
N LYS A 225 14.72 -2.10 10.34
CA LYS A 225 13.87 -2.09 11.54
C LYS A 225 13.13 -3.41 11.80
N ILE A 226 13.72 -4.54 11.43
CA ILE A 226 13.08 -5.87 11.49
C ILE A 226 12.53 -6.22 12.89
N ASP A 227 13.22 -5.81 13.98
CA ASP A 227 12.75 -6.05 15.34
C ASP A 227 11.46 -5.29 15.66
N GLN A 228 11.34 -4.04 15.16
CA GLN A 228 10.16 -3.22 15.35
C GLN A 228 9.00 -3.77 14.53
N ILE A 229 9.20 -4.08 13.24
CA ILE A 229 8.19 -4.70 12.37
C ILE A 229 7.65 -5.97 13.00
N THR A 230 8.55 -6.82 13.49
CA THR A 230 8.18 -8.08 14.15
C THR A 230 7.36 -7.83 15.41
N GLY A 231 7.73 -6.85 16.23
CA GLY A 231 7.00 -6.48 17.44
C GLY A 231 5.59 -5.97 17.15
N GLU A 232 5.47 -5.06 16.17
CA GLU A 232 4.19 -4.53 15.73
C GLU A 232 3.28 -5.64 15.15
N ALA A 233 3.81 -6.49 14.26
CA ALA A 233 3.07 -7.61 13.68
C ALA A 233 2.57 -8.61 14.74
N PHE A 234 3.36 -8.91 15.78
CA PHE A 234 2.90 -9.73 16.89
C PHE A 234 1.81 -9.06 17.72
N SER A 235 1.93 -7.77 17.98
CA SER A 235 0.91 -6.99 18.70
C SER A 235 -0.43 -7.03 17.95
N ILE A 236 -0.39 -6.83 16.62
CA ILE A 236 -1.57 -6.92 15.74
C ILE A 236 -2.14 -8.34 15.78
N PHE A 237 -1.32 -9.35 15.59
CA PHE A 237 -1.71 -10.76 15.61
C PHE A 237 -2.38 -11.14 16.96
N ASP A 238 -1.78 -10.78 18.10
CA ASP A 238 -2.32 -11.09 19.42
C ASP A 238 -3.63 -10.31 19.71
N THR A 239 -3.77 -9.09 19.17
CA THR A 239 -5.02 -8.33 19.20
C THR A 239 -6.13 -9.09 18.47
N TRP A 240 -5.90 -9.55 17.26
CA TRP A 240 -6.89 -10.31 16.50
C TRP A 240 -7.18 -11.69 17.12
N LYS A 241 -6.16 -12.34 17.67
CA LYS A 241 -6.33 -13.60 18.42
C LYS A 241 -7.24 -13.44 19.62
N SER A 242 -7.17 -12.32 20.35
CA SER A 242 -8.07 -12.05 21.48
C SER A 242 -9.50 -11.76 21.05
N ARG A 243 -9.68 -11.16 19.86
CA ARG A 243 -11.01 -10.84 19.29
C ARG A 243 -11.72 -12.04 18.67
N ASP A 244 -10.97 -13.02 18.15
CA ASP A 244 -11.51 -14.23 17.49
C ASP A 244 -10.75 -15.48 17.91
N PRO A 245 -10.86 -15.91 19.21
CA PRO A 245 -10.11 -17.05 19.74
C PRO A 245 -10.42 -18.37 19.01
N TRP A 246 -11.64 -18.49 18.47
CA TRP A 246 -12.08 -19.72 17.77
C TRP A 246 -11.34 -19.91 16.45
N LEU A 247 -11.19 -18.84 15.65
CA LEU A 247 -10.40 -18.85 14.43
C LEU A 247 -8.97 -19.35 14.69
N PHE A 248 -8.34 -18.82 15.73
CA PHE A 248 -6.95 -19.15 16.07
C PHE A 248 -6.79 -20.57 16.64
N ARG A 249 -7.81 -21.10 17.33
CA ARG A 249 -7.83 -22.52 17.72
C ARG A 249 -7.92 -23.44 16.51
N ARG A 250 -8.81 -23.15 15.56
CA ARG A 250 -8.98 -23.91 14.32
C ARG A 250 -7.69 -23.94 13.49
N HIS A 251 -6.91 -22.87 13.51
CA HIS A 251 -5.68 -22.72 12.76
C HIS A 251 -4.42 -22.76 13.63
N PHE A 252 -4.41 -23.58 14.69
CA PHE A 252 -3.30 -23.66 15.66
C PHE A 252 -1.93 -23.88 15.00
N ILE A 253 -1.82 -24.77 14.02
CA ILE A 253 -0.56 -25.03 13.30
C ILE A 253 -0.09 -23.76 12.57
N ARG A 254 -0.99 -23.02 11.91
CA ARG A 254 -0.65 -21.76 11.25
C ARG A 254 -0.16 -20.70 12.23
N CYS A 255 -0.74 -20.65 13.44
CA CYS A 255 -0.25 -19.79 14.53
C CYS A 255 1.19 -20.11 14.91
N CYS A 256 1.53 -21.39 15.03
CA CYS A 256 2.89 -21.84 15.33
C CYS A 256 3.86 -21.49 14.19
N ILE A 257 3.46 -21.69 12.93
CA ILE A 257 4.25 -21.36 11.74
C ILE A 257 4.49 -19.84 11.67
N PHE A 258 3.46 -19.01 11.87
CA PHE A 258 3.57 -17.56 11.90
C PHE A 258 4.65 -17.10 12.88
N ARG A 259 4.57 -17.56 14.14
CA ARG A 259 5.57 -17.24 15.17
C ARG A 259 6.96 -17.74 14.83
N LEU A 260 7.08 -18.91 14.20
CA LEU A 260 8.37 -19.47 13.79
C LEU A 260 9.00 -18.69 12.63
N LYS A 261 8.21 -18.29 11.60
CA LYS A 261 8.69 -17.46 10.47
C LYS A 261 9.41 -16.21 10.97
N PHE A 262 8.80 -15.47 11.90
CA PHE A 262 9.40 -14.26 12.47
C PHE A 262 10.65 -14.53 13.32
N ARG A 263 10.67 -15.62 14.10
CA ARG A 263 11.87 -16.00 14.86
C ARG A 263 13.04 -16.33 13.93
N VAL A 264 12.79 -17.08 12.85
CA VAL A 264 13.79 -17.42 11.83
C VAL A 264 14.27 -16.16 11.09
N LEU A 265 13.37 -15.24 10.75
CA LEU A 265 13.71 -13.99 10.10
C LEU A 265 14.62 -13.14 10.99
N LYS A 266 14.27 -13.01 12.28
CA LYS A 266 15.09 -12.32 13.27
C LYS A 266 16.49 -12.95 13.40
N LEU A 267 16.58 -14.27 13.43
CA LEU A 267 17.85 -14.99 13.49
C LEU A 267 18.72 -14.74 12.25
N LYS A 268 18.12 -14.76 11.04
CA LYS A 268 18.83 -14.47 9.78
C LYS A 268 19.42 -13.06 9.76
N VAL A 269 18.67 -12.07 10.26
CA VAL A 269 19.17 -10.67 10.33
C VAL A 269 20.30 -10.53 11.36
N LEU A 270 20.18 -11.18 12.52
CA LEU A 270 21.24 -11.19 13.54
C LEU A 270 22.53 -11.82 13.01
N LEU A 271 22.43 -12.96 12.29
CA LEU A 271 23.59 -13.59 11.68
C LEU A 271 24.25 -12.71 10.63
N ARG A 272 23.48 -12.03 9.77
CA ARG A 272 24.03 -11.10 8.77
C ARG A 272 24.74 -9.89 9.41
N ARG A 273 24.25 -9.39 10.56
CA ARG A 273 24.90 -8.27 11.28
C ARG A 273 26.23 -8.64 11.94
N ASN A 274 26.44 -9.94 12.24
CA ASN A 274 27.66 -10.43 12.89
C ASN A 274 28.72 -10.90 11.88
N PHE A 275 28.43 -10.91 10.59
CA PHE A 275 29.36 -11.32 9.53
C PHE A 275 29.70 -10.18 8.53
N CYS A 276 29.27 -8.95 8.79
CA CYS A 276 29.72 -7.70 8.20
C CYS A 276 30.34 -6.84 9.30
#